data_a650ac123e14a5597dbb448b7e704078
#
_entry.id   a650ac123e14a5597dbb448b7e704078
#
_cell.length_a   1.000
_cell.length_b   1.000
_cell.length_c   1.000
_cell.angle_alpha   90.00
_cell.angle_beta   90.00
_cell.angle_gamma   90.00
#
_symmetry.space_group_name_H-M   'P 1'
#
loop_
_entity.id
_entity.type
_entity.pdbx_description
1 polymer ?
#
loop_
_entity_poly.entity_id
_entity_poly.type
_entity_poly.pdbx_seq_one_letter_code
_entity_poly.pdbx_strand_id
1 'polypeptide(L)'
;MKRTLPGYLVVLLVLTACAATGGGSAGTSPPDESGGSGDSDGIEHPTGTDAILVVDSTGGFVPVQFMATRLPAFVLLGDGRVIMQGAQTLEFPGPALPALIERTLTEEGIQEVLSGVEETGLFTADVELNGAQNMVADAANTVFTLDAAGREVTISIYGLGAVPPDMEPPPGMTSGEVQAHRILGQLNDGLMTLDSWLPASAWETEGWQPYEPEAMRLYVRDVTDEPPVDGGGLPEHVREWPTEDDPAAFGDEEVFFGDGTRCGVVDGELGATWFEEMSAATQMTLWTDDGDRRFSVVARPVLPHEDPACPELAGAA
;
A
#
# COMPACT_ATOMS: atom_id res chain seq x y z
N MET A 1 28.77 47.91 -18.86
CA MET A 1 30.03 47.39 -19.46
C MET A 1 29.72 46.14 -20.24
N LYS A 2 30.20 46.03 -21.42
CA LYS A 2 29.96 45.22 -22.60
C LYS A 2 29.49 43.74 -22.37
N ARG A 3 28.33 43.44 -22.98
CA ARG A 3 27.79 42.10 -23.28
C ARG A 3 28.56 41.56 -24.52
N THR A 4 28.91 40.29 -24.49
CA THR A 4 29.27 39.51 -25.69
C THR A 4 28.51 38.20 -25.68
N LEU A 5 27.68 37.99 -26.69
CA LEU A 5 27.07 36.71 -27.07
C LEU A 5 28.08 35.89 -27.91
N PRO A 6 27.99 34.56 -27.88
CA PRO A 6 28.41 33.75 -29.04
C PRO A 6 27.25 32.99 -29.64
N GLY A 7 27.21 32.97 -30.82
CA GLY A 7 26.90 32.49 -32.11
C GLY A 7 26.40 31.04 -32.16
N TYR A 8 25.21 30.91 -32.82
CA TYR A 8 24.63 29.62 -33.26
C TYR A 8 25.33 29.11 -34.51
N LEU A 9 25.76 27.85 -34.48
CA LEU A 9 26.18 27.10 -35.66
C LEU A 9 25.05 26.19 -36.11
N VAL A 10 24.44 26.50 -37.27
CA VAL A 10 23.44 25.67 -37.93
C VAL A 10 24.18 24.70 -38.85
N VAL A 11 23.99 23.40 -38.61
CA VAL A 11 24.46 22.35 -39.53
C VAL A 11 23.26 21.81 -40.30
N LEU A 12 23.25 22.08 -41.60
CA LEU A 12 22.30 21.50 -42.58
C LEU A 12 22.79 20.12 -42.97
N LEU A 13 21.94 19.08 -42.78
CA LEU A 13 22.13 17.73 -43.31
C LEU A 13 21.19 17.53 -44.51
N VAL A 14 21.80 17.23 -45.64
CA VAL A 14 21.18 16.99 -46.95
C VAL A 14 20.75 15.52 -47.02
N LEU A 15 19.49 15.26 -47.28
CA LEU A 15 18.92 13.93 -47.62
C LEU A 15 19.11 13.64 -49.08
N THR A 16 19.81 12.54 -49.43
CA THR A 16 19.82 11.96 -50.77
C THR A 16 18.89 10.74 -50.81
N ALA A 17 17.84 10.84 -51.65
CA ALA A 17 16.96 9.74 -52.01
C ALA A 17 17.53 9.00 -53.22
N CYS A 18 17.60 7.66 -53.16
CA CYS A 18 17.79 6.80 -54.29
C CYS A 18 16.52 5.97 -54.53
N ALA A 19 15.87 6.18 -55.64
CA ALA A 19 14.82 5.34 -56.17
C ALA A 19 15.42 4.24 -57.05
N ALA A 20 14.98 2.98 -56.91
CA ALA A 20 15.22 1.92 -57.90
C ALA A 20 13.89 1.17 -58.12
N THR A 21 13.44 1.22 -59.35
CA THR A 21 12.31 0.48 -59.92
C THR A 21 12.73 -0.91 -60.37
N GLY A 22 11.88 -1.93 -60.16
CA GLY A 22 12.05 -3.26 -60.77
C GLY A 22 10.92 -4.19 -60.38
N GLY A 23 10.02 -4.48 -61.33
CA GLY A 23 8.82 -5.26 -61.17
C GLY A 23 9.05 -6.78 -61.27
N GLY A 24 8.01 -7.55 -60.88
CA GLY A 24 7.91 -9.02 -61.10
C GLY A 24 6.85 -9.64 -60.19
N SER A 25 5.71 -10.02 -60.80
CA SER A 25 4.59 -10.74 -60.20
C SER A 25 4.95 -12.15 -59.74
N ALA A 26 4.39 -12.61 -58.64
CA ALA A 26 3.73 -13.91 -58.44
C ALA A 26 3.22 -14.05 -57.03
N GLY A 27 1.95 -14.38 -56.88
CA GLY A 27 1.28 -14.46 -55.60
C GLY A 27 1.72 -15.64 -54.72
N THR A 28 1.74 -15.39 -53.44
CA THR A 28 1.55 -16.40 -52.40
C THR A 28 1.01 -15.63 -51.18
N SER A 29 -0.13 -16.10 -50.65
CA SER A 29 -0.74 -15.54 -49.45
C SER A 29 0.23 -15.60 -48.29
N PRO A 30 0.37 -14.54 -47.48
CA PRO A 30 1.13 -14.63 -46.26
C PRO A 30 0.32 -15.38 -45.18
N PRO A 31 0.99 -16.15 -44.33
CA PRO A 31 0.36 -16.65 -43.12
C PRO A 31 0.02 -15.48 -42.21
N ASP A 32 -1.09 -15.61 -41.50
CA ASP A 32 -1.49 -14.73 -40.41
C ASP A 32 -0.33 -14.57 -39.40
N GLU A 33 0.34 -13.46 -39.41
CA GLU A 33 1.15 -13.01 -38.29
C GLU A 33 0.22 -12.30 -37.29
N SER A 34 -0.46 -13.11 -36.48
CA SER A 34 -1.00 -12.67 -35.21
C SER A 34 0.16 -12.62 -34.23
N GLY A 35 0.39 -11.46 -33.66
CA GLY A 35 1.27 -11.32 -32.50
C GLY A 35 2.36 -10.26 -32.70
N GLY A 36 1.96 -9.02 -32.90
CA GLY A 36 2.83 -7.90 -32.55
C GLY A 36 2.94 -7.82 -31.04
N SER A 37 3.93 -8.52 -30.47
CA SER A 37 4.48 -8.12 -29.18
C SER A 37 5.08 -6.74 -29.41
N GLY A 38 4.41 -5.70 -28.93
CA GLY A 38 5.06 -4.41 -28.78
C GLY A 38 6.22 -4.62 -27.81
N ASP A 39 7.46 -4.45 -28.29
CA ASP A 39 8.58 -4.17 -27.42
C ASP A 39 8.21 -2.89 -26.65
N SER A 40 7.63 -3.03 -25.47
CA SER A 40 7.61 -1.96 -24.48
C SER A 40 9.04 -1.88 -23.95
N ASP A 41 9.76 -0.80 -24.24
CA ASP A 41 11.08 -0.47 -23.64
C ASP A 41 10.97 -0.25 -22.11
N GLY A 42 9.89 -0.69 -21.45
CA GLY A 42 9.60 -0.49 -20.05
C GLY A 42 9.96 -1.69 -19.16
N ILE A 43 10.05 -1.44 -17.86
CA ILE A 43 10.21 -2.46 -16.83
C ILE A 43 8.92 -3.28 -16.76
N GLU A 44 9.03 -4.61 -16.98
CA GLU A 44 7.89 -5.52 -16.88
C GLU A 44 7.34 -5.54 -15.46
N HIS A 45 6.01 -5.53 -15.32
CA HIS A 45 5.32 -5.57 -14.03
C HIS A 45 3.97 -6.30 -14.12
N PRO A 46 3.38 -6.72 -12.98
CA PRO A 46 2.02 -7.26 -12.92
C PRO A 46 0.97 -6.32 -13.52
N THR A 47 -0.17 -6.87 -13.87
CA THR A 47 -1.32 -6.13 -14.41
C THR A 47 -2.56 -6.30 -13.51
N GLY A 48 -3.58 -5.47 -13.71
CA GLY A 48 -4.82 -5.54 -12.92
C GLY A 48 -4.58 -5.20 -11.46
N THR A 49 -5.16 -5.96 -10.55
CA THR A 49 -5.11 -5.68 -9.11
C THR A 49 -3.92 -6.31 -8.39
N ASP A 50 -3.04 -7.01 -9.08
CA ASP A 50 -1.82 -7.54 -8.49
C ASP A 50 -0.89 -6.39 -8.10
N ALA A 51 -0.21 -6.52 -6.97
CA ALA A 51 0.65 -5.45 -6.47
C ALA A 51 1.99 -5.42 -7.19
N ILE A 52 2.41 -4.22 -7.61
CA ILE A 52 3.76 -3.94 -8.13
C ILE A 52 4.71 -3.61 -6.99
N LEU A 53 4.29 -2.71 -6.11
CA LEU A 53 5.10 -2.25 -4.96
C LEU A 53 4.21 -2.07 -3.75
N VAL A 54 4.61 -2.69 -2.65
CA VAL A 54 3.97 -2.54 -1.34
C VAL A 54 4.98 -2.02 -0.34
N VAL A 55 4.61 -1.01 0.44
CA VAL A 55 5.36 -0.59 1.62
C VAL A 55 4.49 -0.83 2.85
N ASP A 56 4.88 -1.83 3.62
CA ASP A 56 4.17 -2.24 4.82
C ASP A 56 5.04 -2.09 6.08
N SER A 57 4.47 -2.37 7.22
CA SER A 57 5.14 -2.34 8.50
C SER A 57 4.81 -3.60 9.29
N THR A 58 5.82 -4.24 9.86
CA THR A 58 5.66 -5.47 10.65
C THR A 58 6.32 -5.36 12.01
N GLY A 59 5.86 -6.14 12.99
CA GLY A 59 6.41 -6.09 14.35
C GLY A 59 6.12 -4.77 15.08
N GLY A 60 7.05 -4.36 15.94
CA GLY A 60 6.86 -3.24 16.86
C GLY A 60 6.09 -3.64 18.11
N PHE A 61 6.19 -2.81 19.16
CA PHE A 61 5.45 -3.03 20.41
C PHE A 61 4.08 -2.33 20.33
N VAL A 62 3.12 -3.02 19.72
CA VAL A 62 1.76 -2.52 19.48
C VAL A 62 0.70 -3.53 19.96
N PRO A 63 -0.52 -3.07 20.33
CA PRO A 63 -1.61 -3.98 20.68
C PRO A 63 -1.96 -4.95 19.55
N VAL A 64 -2.45 -6.12 19.92
CA VAL A 64 -2.86 -7.20 18.98
C VAL A 64 -3.87 -6.70 17.95
N GLN A 65 -4.87 -5.94 18.37
CA GLN A 65 -5.87 -5.36 17.48
C GLN A 65 -5.23 -4.47 16.41
N PHE A 66 -4.21 -3.72 16.78
CA PHE A 66 -3.48 -2.88 15.82
C PHE A 66 -2.73 -3.72 14.79
N MET A 67 -2.14 -4.87 15.19
CA MET A 67 -1.50 -5.79 14.23
C MET A 67 -2.51 -6.38 13.25
N ALA A 68 -3.68 -6.79 13.74
CA ALA A 68 -4.73 -7.40 12.92
C ALA A 68 -5.36 -6.42 11.91
N THR A 69 -5.36 -5.13 12.22
CA THR A 69 -5.97 -4.09 11.39
C THR A 69 -4.97 -3.21 10.65
N ARG A 70 -3.69 -3.51 10.76
CA ARG A 70 -2.62 -2.77 10.06
C ARG A 70 -2.84 -2.81 8.56
N LEU A 71 -2.63 -1.66 7.94
CA LEU A 71 -2.68 -1.49 6.49
C LEU A 71 -1.30 -1.05 6.00
N PRO A 72 -0.90 -1.45 4.79
CA PRO A 72 0.27 -0.90 4.14
C PRO A 72 0.22 0.64 4.11
N ALA A 73 1.38 1.25 4.23
CA ALA A 73 1.50 2.70 4.09
C ALA A 73 1.30 3.14 2.63
N PHE A 74 1.69 2.27 1.69
CA PHE A 74 1.66 2.52 0.25
C PHE A 74 1.47 1.22 -0.51
N VAL A 75 0.62 1.24 -1.55
CA VAL A 75 0.45 0.16 -2.51
C VAL A 75 0.35 0.76 -3.91
N LEU A 76 1.14 0.26 -4.84
CA LEU A 76 0.98 0.48 -6.28
C LEU A 76 0.53 -0.83 -6.92
N LEU A 77 -0.61 -0.80 -7.61
CA LEU A 77 -1.21 -1.93 -8.31
C LEU A 77 -0.87 -1.92 -9.81
N GLY A 78 -1.01 -3.08 -10.45
CA GLY A 78 -0.76 -3.26 -11.88
C GLY A 78 -1.70 -2.50 -12.81
N ASP A 79 -2.85 -2.02 -12.32
CA ASP A 79 -3.77 -1.14 -13.03
C ASP A 79 -3.45 0.36 -12.83
N GLY A 80 -2.33 0.67 -12.21
CA GLY A 80 -1.85 2.03 -11.95
C GLY A 80 -2.43 2.68 -10.70
N ARG A 81 -3.39 2.07 -10.01
CA ARG A 81 -3.91 2.63 -8.76
C ARG A 81 -2.83 2.65 -7.68
N VAL A 82 -2.68 3.81 -7.07
CA VAL A 82 -1.92 4.00 -5.84
C VAL A 82 -2.91 4.14 -4.70
N ILE A 83 -2.79 3.30 -3.69
CA ILE A 83 -3.59 3.37 -2.46
C ILE A 83 -2.63 3.63 -1.30
N MET A 84 -2.95 4.63 -0.47
CA MET A 84 -2.13 4.98 0.67
C MET A 84 -2.97 5.56 1.82
N GLN A 85 -2.36 5.63 3.00
CA GLN A 85 -3.02 6.25 4.14
C GLN A 85 -3.07 7.76 3.95
N GLY A 86 -4.28 8.31 4.04
CA GLY A 86 -4.53 9.75 4.02
C GLY A 86 -4.31 10.40 5.38
N ALA A 87 -4.64 11.69 5.47
CA ALA A 87 -4.54 12.42 6.72
C ALA A 87 -5.51 11.85 7.77
N GLN A 88 -4.99 11.56 8.95
CA GLN A 88 -5.77 11.09 10.10
C GLN A 88 -6.10 12.27 11.03
N THR A 89 -7.31 12.26 11.59
CA THR A 89 -7.67 13.21 12.65
C THR A 89 -6.95 12.85 13.96
N LEU A 90 -6.61 13.85 14.74
CA LEU A 90 -6.04 13.66 16.10
C LEU A 90 -7.11 13.73 17.19
N GLU A 91 -8.39 13.73 16.82
CA GLU A 91 -9.50 13.71 17.76
C GLU A 91 -9.59 12.35 18.46
N PHE A 92 -10.04 12.38 19.72
CA PHE A 92 -10.33 11.16 20.47
C PHE A 92 -11.80 11.19 20.95
N PRO A 93 -12.56 10.12 20.73
CA PRO A 93 -12.23 8.92 19.98
C PRO A 93 -12.04 9.20 18.48
N GLY A 94 -11.06 8.54 17.85
CA GLY A 94 -10.82 8.62 16.41
C GLY A 94 -11.88 7.88 15.59
N PRO A 95 -11.88 8.03 14.24
CA PRO A 95 -12.76 7.28 13.35
C PRO A 95 -12.56 5.76 13.52
N ALA A 96 -13.61 4.99 13.28
CA ALA A 96 -13.53 3.53 13.29
C ALA A 96 -12.73 2.97 12.10
N LEU A 97 -12.74 3.68 10.97
CA LEU A 97 -11.94 3.35 9.78
C LEU A 97 -10.76 4.31 9.61
N PRO A 98 -9.61 3.82 9.15
CA PRO A 98 -8.53 4.69 8.71
C PRO A 98 -8.94 5.45 7.44
N ALA A 99 -8.50 6.70 7.29
CA ALA A 99 -8.63 7.40 6.03
C ALA A 99 -7.66 6.78 5.02
N LEU A 100 -8.21 6.20 3.95
CA LEU A 100 -7.46 5.74 2.79
C LEU A 100 -7.78 6.64 1.60
N ILE A 101 -6.78 6.89 0.79
CA ILE A 101 -6.89 7.67 -0.44
C ILE A 101 -6.31 6.89 -1.60
N GLU A 102 -6.87 7.10 -2.79
CA GLU A 102 -6.37 6.51 -4.03
C GLU A 102 -6.20 7.55 -5.14
N ARG A 103 -5.30 7.24 -6.06
CA ARG A 103 -5.08 7.98 -7.29
C ARG A 103 -4.46 7.06 -8.33
N THR A 104 -4.74 7.29 -9.63
CA THR A 104 -4.29 6.40 -10.71
C THR A 104 -3.14 7.03 -11.49
N LEU A 105 -2.08 6.28 -11.67
CA LEU A 105 -0.94 6.59 -12.54
C LEU A 105 -1.23 6.16 -13.99
N THR A 106 -0.63 6.87 -14.93
CA THR A 106 -0.47 6.37 -16.31
C THR A 106 0.62 5.28 -16.34
N GLU A 107 0.74 4.55 -17.44
CA GLU A 107 1.84 3.60 -17.64
C GLU A 107 3.21 4.31 -17.49
N GLU A 108 3.38 5.50 -18.07
CA GLU A 108 4.59 6.29 -17.91
C GLU A 108 4.85 6.63 -16.44
N GLY A 109 3.78 6.90 -15.65
CA GLY A 109 3.89 7.14 -14.22
C GLY A 109 4.35 5.91 -13.45
N ILE A 110 3.85 4.71 -13.79
CA ILE A 110 4.32 3.44 -13.22
C ILE A 110 5.81 3.25 -13.53
N GLN A 111 6.22 3.46 -14.78
CA GLN A 111 7.61 3.32 -15.21
C GLN A 111 8.56 4.32 -14.51
N GLU A 112 8.10 5.54 -14.23
CA GLU A 112 8.85 6.53 -13.46
C GLU A 112 9.09 6.04 -12.01
N VAL A 113 8.04 5.48 -11.35
CA VAL A 113 8.17 4.90 -10.01
C VAL A 113 9.14 3.72 -10.03
N LEU A 114 8.98 2.78 -10.96
CA LEU A 114 9.84 1.60 -11.08
C LEU A 114 11.29 1.98 -11.36
N SER A 115 11.53 2.96 -12.22
CA SER A 115 12.88 3.49 -12.49
C SER A 115 13.52 4.04 -11.22
N GLY A 116 12.76 4.81 -10.42
CA GLY A 116 13.25 5.34 -9.15
C GLY A 116 13.57 4.24 -8.12
N VAL A 117 12.79 3.17 -8.10
CA VAL A 117 13.06 1.99 -7.25
C VAL A 117 14.34 1.29 -7.72
N GLU A 118 14.52 1.05 -9.01
CA GLU A 118 15.72 0.40 -9.57
C GLU A 118 17.00 1.24 -9.39
N GLU A 119 16.90 2.56 -9.47
CA GLU A 119 18.00 3.49 -9.23
C GLU A 119 18.59 3.40 -7.81
N THR A 120 17.82 2.89 -6.85
CA THR A 120 18.34 2.60 -5.49
C THR A 120 19.44 1.56 -5.49
N GLY A 121 19.41 0.62 -6.47
CA GLY A 121 20.32 -0.51 -6.58
C GLY A 121 20.15 -1.56 -5.47
N LEU A 122 19.08 -1.48 -4.65
CA LEU A 122 18.88 -2.37 -3.51
C LEU A 122 17.97 -3.56 -3.84
N PHE A 123 17.02 -3.42 -4.76
CA PHE A 123 16.01 -4.45 -5.08
C PHE A 123 16.56 -5.55 -6.00
N THR A 124 17.65 -6.19 -5.59
CA THR A 124 18.31 -7.26 -6.36
C THR A 124 18.12 -8.65 -5.77
N ALA A 125 17.83 -8.74 -4.49
CA ALA A 125 17.54 -9.96 -3.74
C ALA A 125 16.90 -9.60 -2.39
N ASP A 126 16.24 -10.56 -1.77
CA ASP A 126 15.68 -10.41 -0.43
C ASP A 126 16.78 -10.07 0.59
N VAL A 127 16.46 -9.13 1.48
CA VAL A 127 17.39 -8.72 2.53
C VAL A 127 16.67 -8.28 3.79
N GLU A 128 17.26 -8.63 4.94
CA GLU A 128 16.85 -8.14 6.25
C GLU A 128 17.96 -7.26 6.85
N LEU A 129 17.62 -6.02 7.19
CA LEU A 129 18.52 -5.00 7.72
C LEU A 129 18.15 -4.70 9.18
N ASN A 130 18.80 -5.40 10.10
CA ASN A 130 18.48 -5.42 11.52
C ASN A 130 19.44 -4.60 12.40
N GLY A 131 20.43 -3.92 11.81
CA GLY A 131 21.51 -3.24 12.54
C GLY A 131 21.03 -2.15 13.51
N ALA A 132 19.87 -1.52 13.25
CA ALA A 132 19.31 -0.50 14.11
C ALA A 132 18.66 -1.03 15.41
N GLN A 133 18.50 -2.35 15.60
CA GLN A 133 17.96 -2.94 16.83
C GLN A 133 18.76 -2.59 18.09
N ASN A 134 20.05 -2.31 17.95
CA ASN A 134 20.90 -1.86 19.07
C ASN A 134 20.72 -0.38 19.41
N MET A 135 20.01 0.39 18.60
CA MET A 135 19.81 1.83 18.77
C MET A 135 18.42 2.17 19.27
N VAL A 136 17.42 1.50 18.74
CA VAL A 136 16.00 1.74 19.05
C VAL A 136 15.37 0.41 19.44
N ALA A 137 14.78 0.37 20.63
CA ALA A 137 13.98 -0.76 21.06
C ALA A 137 12.56 -0.65 20.49
N ASP A 138 11.93 -1.79 20.26
CA ASP A 138 10.50 -1.90 19.95
C ASP A 138 10.04 -1.17 18.67
N ALA A 139 10.97 -0.83 17.76
CA ALA A 139 10.62 -0.27 16.46
C ALA A 139 10.01 -1.35 15.56
N ALA A 140 9.17 -0.92 14.63
CA ALA A 140 8.68 -1.80 13.58
C ALA A 140 9.74 -1.97 12.47
N ASN A 141 9.61 -3.06 11.71
CA ASN A 141 10.26 -3.18 10.42
C ASN A 141 9.39 -2.48 9.37
N THR A 142 10.01 -1.71 8.49
CA THR A 142 9.39 -1.30 7.22
C THR A 142 9.75 -2.36 6.19
N VAL A 143 8.75 -2.88 5.49
CA VAL A 143 8.89 -3.95 4.51
C VAL A 143 8.51 -3.41 3.14
N PHE A 144 9.45 -3.44 2.22
CA PHE A 144 9.22 -3.12 0.82
C PHE A 144 9.15 -4.44 0.05
N THR A 145 8.04 -4.68 -0.64
CA THR A 145 7.89 -5.81 -1.56
C THR A 145 7.68 -5.27 -2.96
N LEU A 146 8.57 -5.63 -3.88
CA LEU A 146 8.54 -5.26 -5.30
C LEU A 146 8.34 -6.51 -6.14
N ASP A 147 7.34 -6.51 -7.01
CA ASP A 147 7.19 -7.47 -8.11
C ASP A 147 7.34 -6.73 -9.45
N ALA A 148 8.51 -6.83 -10.05
CA ALA A 148 8.81 -6.19 -11.33
C ALA A 148 10.05 -6.84 -11.98
N ALA A 149 10.25 -6.61 -13.28
CA ALA A 149 11.38 -7.13 -14.05
C ALA A 149 11.52 -8.67 -13.93
N GLY A 150 10.39 -9.38 -13.81
CA GLY A 150 10.35 -10.84 -13.68
C GLY A 150 10.86 -11.38 -12.35
N ARG A 151 10.89 -10.58 -11.30
CA ARG A 151 11.32 -10.97 -9.95
C ARG A 151 10.47 -10.33 -8.86
N GLU A 152 10.23 -11.09 -7.80
CA GLU A 152 9.72 -10.56 -6.54
C GLU A 152 10.89 -10.39 -5.56
N VAL A 153 10.97 -9.23 -4.92
CA VAL A 153 12.04 -8.91 -3.95
C VAL A 153 11.44 -8.25 -2.71
N THR A 154 11.81 -8.77 -1.55
CA THR A 154 11.42 -8.21 -0.25
C THR A 154 12.62 -7.64 0.50
N ILE A 155 12.52 -6.39 0.90
CA ILE A 155 13.49 -5.72 1.78
C ILE A 155 12.81 -5.40 3.10
N SER A 156 13.29 -5.99 4.20
CA SER A 156 12.85 -5.69 5.56
C SER A 156 13.91 -4.86 6.28
N ILE A 157 13.53 -3.67 6.78
CA ILE A 157 14.45 -2.79 7.47
C ILE A 157 13.89 -2.36 8.82
N TYR A 158 14.62 -2.68 9.89
CA TYR A 158 14.23 -2.35 11.26
C TYR A 158 14.45 -0.87 11.56
N GLY A 159 13.41 -0.19 12.06
CA GLY A 159 13.52 1.18 12.53
C GLY A 159 13.90 2.18 11.41
N LEU A 160 13.27 2.09 10.24
CA LEU A 160 13.48 3.07 9.16
C LEU A 160 13.25 4.49 9.69
N GLY A 161 14.17 5.39 9.38
CA GLY A 161 14.15 6.78 9.89
C GLY A 161 14.80 6.97 11.27
N ALA A 162 15.12 5.90 12.01
CA ALA A 162 15.81 6.01 13.30
C ALA A 162 17.32 6.28 13.15
N VAL A 163 17.90 6.01 11.98
CA VAL A 163 19.31 6.20 11.71
C VAL A 163 19.52 7.53 10.99
N PRO A 164 20.17 8.53 11.62
CA PRO A 164 20.49 9.80 10.96
C PRO A 164 21.35 9.57 9.70
N PRO A 165 21.12 10.33 8.61
CA PRO A 165 21.79 10.11 7.33
C PRO A 165 23.32 10.30 7.36
N ASP A 166 23.81 11.11 8.30
CA ASP A 166 25.25 11.43 8.45
C ASP A 166 25.89 10.71 9.64
N MET A 167 25.23 9.69 10.20
CA MET A 167 25.75 8.96 11.34
C MET A 167 26.92 8.05 10.95
N GLU A 168 27.98 8.05 11.76
CA GLU A 168 28.96 6.98 11.70
C GLU A 168 28.31 5.66 12.16
N PRO A 169 28.62 4.51 11.50
CA PRO A 169 28.01 3.24 11.87
C PRO A 169 28.17 2.94 13.36
N PRO A 170 27.07 2.78 14.09
CA PRO A 170 27.12 2.39 15.50
C PRO A 170 27.58 0.93 15.63
N PRO A 171 28.00 0.48 16.83
CA PRO A 171 28.36 -0.91 17.05
C PRO A 171 27.25 -1.87 16.63
N GLY A 172 27.58 -2.81 15.76
CA GLY A 172 26.64 -3.81 15.22
C GLY A 172 25.99 -3.43 13.89
N MET A 173 26.19 -2.23 13.39
CA MET A 173 25.71 -1.80 12.08
C MET A 173 26.88 -1.58 11.12
N THR A 174 26.75 -1.99 9.88
CA THR A 174 27.72 -1.78 8.82
C THR A 174 27.50 -0.44 8.11
N SER A 175 28.52 0.08 7.44
CA SER A 175 28.39 1.28 6.60
C SER A 175 27.36 1.07 5.46
N GLY A 176 27.24 -0.16 4.96
CA GLY A 176 26.25 -0.52 3.96
C GLY A 176 24.83 -0.42 4.50
N GLU A 177 24.57 -0.86 5.73
CA GLU A 177 23.26 -0.72 6.37
C GLU A 177 22.90 0.76 6.63
N VAL A 178 23.83 1.58 7.10
CA VAL A 178 23.60 3.03 7.25
C VAL A 178 23.23 3.66 5.90
N GLN A 179 23.92 3.26 4.83
CA GLN A 179 23.59 3.74 3.49
C GLN A 179 22.21 3.24 3.03
N ALA A 180 21.87 1.97 3.27
CA ALA A 180 20.55 1.41 2.95
C ALA A 180 19.43 2.15 3.70
N HIS A 181 19.59 2.44 5.00
CA HIS A 181 18.64 3.28 5.75
C HIS A 181 18.40 4.63 5.09
N ARG A 182 19.47 5.29 4.62
CA ARG A 182 19.36 6.59 3.94
C ARG A 182 18.62 6.47 2.60
N ILE A 183 18.98 5.47 1.77
CA ILE A 183 18.39 5.28 0.45
C ILE A 183 16.92 4.88 0.57
N LEU A 184 16.60 3.88 1.42
CA LEU A 184 15.22 3.44 1.62
C LEU A 184 14.36 4.50 2.31
N GLY A 185 14.96 5.32 3.19
CA GLY A 185 14.28 6.47 3.76
C GLY A 185 13.90 7.50 2.69
N GLN A 186 14.81 7.83 1.78
CA GLN A 186 14.52 8.73 0.66
C GLN A 186 13.48 8.17 -0.30
N LEU A 187 13.55 6.86 -0.60
CA LEU A 187 12.52 6.19 -1.40
C LEU A 187 11.16 6.27 -0.72
N ASN A 188 11.09 5.91 0.57
CA ASN A 188 9.85 5.97 1.33
C ASN A 188 9.26 7.40 1.33
N ASP A 189 10.07 8.42 1.60
CA ASP A 189 9.62 9.82 1.58
C ASP A 189 9.10 10.23 0.20
N GLY A 190 9.76 9.78 -0.88
CA GLY A 190 9.31 9.98 -2.26
C GLY A 190 7.96 9.33 -2.52
N LEU A 191 7.78 8.06 -2.13
CA LEU A 191 6.52 7.33 -2.28
C LEU A 191 5.37 7.99 -1.49
N MET A 192 5.65 8.48 -0.28
CA MET A 192 4.64 9.19 0.53
C MET A 192 4.32 10.59 0.00
N THR A 193 5.11 11.11 -0.94
CA THR A 193 4.94 12.46 -1.54
C THR A 193 5.02 12.43 -3.06
N LEU A 194 4.35 11.46 -3.70
CA LEU A 194 4.40 11.24 -5.16
C LEU A 194 4.07 12.48 -5.99
N ASP A 195 3.17 13.33 -5.53
CA ASP A 195 2.85 14.61 -6.20
C ASP A 195 4.04 15.56 -6.32
N SER A 196 5.03 15.40 -5.45
CA SER A 196 6.27 16.17 -5.49
C SER A 196 7.37 15.48 -6.31
N TRP A 197 7.26 14.17 -6.47
CA TRP A 197 8.22 13.37 -7.20
C TRP A 197 7.88 13.28 -8.68
N LEU A 198 6.60 12.99 -9.01
CA LEU A 198 6.14 12.72 -10.36
C LEU A 198 5.60 13.98 -11.05
N PRO A 199 5.79 14.12 -12.37
CA PRO A 199 5.16 15.18 -13.15
C PRO A 199 3.63 14.99 -13.23
N ALA A 200 2.90 16.06 -13.50
CA ALA A 200 1.45 16.00 -13.64
C ALA A 200 0.97 15.04 -14.75
N SER A 201 1.79 14.82 -15.77
CA SER A 201 1.50 13.88 -16.88
C SER A 201 1.59 12.41 -16.49
N ALA A 202 2.18 12.09 -15.33
CA ALA A 202 2.24 10.73 -14.80
C ALA A 202 0.91 10.24 -14.20
N TRP A 203 -0.10 11.11 -14.15
CA TRP A 203 -1.37 10.82 -13.50
C TRP A 203 -2.52 10.78 -14.52
N GLU A 204 -3.38 9.78 -14.41
CA GLU A 204 -4.65 9.70 -15.15
C GLU A 204 -5.75 10.53 -14.50
N THR A 205 -5.73 10.63 -13.16
CA THR A 205 -6.76 11.35 -12.39
C THR A 205 -6.21 12.67 -11.85
N GLU A 206 -7.10 13.70 -11.73
CA GLU A 206 -6.69 15.07 -11.35
C GLU A 206 -6.23 15.17 -9.89
N GLY A 207 -6.65 14.27 -8.99
CA GLY A 207 -6.33 14.36 -7.57
C GLY A 207 -6.63 13.08 -6.81
N TRP A 208 -6.20 13.08 -5.55
CA TRP A 208 -6.50 12.01 -4.61
C TRP A 208 -7.99 11.98 -4.28
N GLN A 209 -8.56 10.77 -4.28
CA GLN A 209 -9.94 10.51 -3.90
C GLN A 209 -9.97 9.61 -2.66
N PRO A 210 -11.03 9.67 -1.83
CA PRO A 210 -11.25 8.64 -0.83
C PRO A 210 -11.29 7.25 -1.49
N TYR A 211 -10.57 6.30 -0.92
CA TYR A 211 -10.66 4.90 -1.34
C TYR A 211 -11.85 4.23 -0.63
N GLU A 212 -12.70 3.57 -1.40
CA GLU A 212 -13.82 2.79 -0.92
C GLU A 212 -13.54 1.30 -1.11
N PRO A 213 -13.37 0.52 -0.03
CA PRO A 213 -13.02 -0.90 -0.14
C PRO A 213 -14.22 -1.74 -0.62
N GLU A 214 -13.97 -2.71 -1.49
CA GLU A 214 -14.97 -3.68 -1.93
C GLU A 214 -15.30 -4.73 -0.86
N ALA A 215 -14.37 -4.96 0.07
CA ALA A 215 -14.52 -5.89 1.18
C ALA A 215 -13.86 -5.37 2.46
N MET A 216 -14.35 -5.83 3.59
CA MET A 216 -13.75 -5.56 4.90
C MET A 216 -13.69 -6.82 5.74
N ARG A 217 -12.63 -6.95 6.54
CA ARG A 217 -12.56 -7.88 7.66
C ARG A 217 -13.12 -7.20 8.89
N LEU A 218 -14.02 -7.87 9.55
CA LEU A 218 -14.59 -7.41 10.82
C LEU A 218 -14.15 -8.34 11.93
N TYR A 219 -13.62 -7.76 12.98
CA TYR A 219 -13.29 -8.46 14.23
C TYR A 219 -14.36 -8.08 15.26
N VAL A 220 -15.18 -9.06 15.62
CA VAL A 220 -16.37 -8.87 16.46
C VAL A 220 -16.16 -9.57 17.79
N ARG A 221 -16.37 -8.86 18.91
CA ARG A 221 -16.23 -9.41 20.25
C ARG A 221 -17.45 -9.02 21.10
N ASP A 222 -18.05 -10.02 21.75
CA ASP A 222 -19.10 -9.79 22.75
C ASP A 222 -18.47 -9.14 24.00
N VAL A 223 -19.00 -7.98 24.36
CA VAL A 223 -18.57 -7.18 25.53
C VAL A 223 -19.72 -6.90 26.50
N THR A 224 -20.80 -7.69 26.40
CA THR A 224 -22.04 -7.50 27.18
C THR A 224 -21.77 -7.45 28.67
N ASP A 225 -20.95 -8.35 29.19
CA ASP A 225 -20.63 -8.48 30.59
C ASP A 225 -19.41 -7.65 31.04
N GLU A 226 -18.79 -6.93 30.10
CA GLU A 226 -17.63 -6.09 30.41
C GLU A 226 -18.06 -4.75 31.04
N PRO A 227 -17.29 -4.24 32.00
CA PRO A 227 -17.54 -2.89 32.50
C PRO A 227 -17.37 -1.88 31.37
N PRO A 228 -18.16 -0.80 31.34
CA PRO A 228 -17.98 0.27 30.39
C PRO A 228 -16.52 0.75 30.40
N VAL A 229 -15.95 0.90 29.21
CA VAL A 229 -14.61 1.50 29.09
C VAL A 229 -14.69 2.91 29.63
N ASP A 230 -13.83 3.24 30.62
CA ASP A 230 -13.74 4.60 31.13
C ASP A 230 -13.19 5.52 30.02
N GLY A 231 -14.09 6.09 29.26
CA GLY A 231 -13.79 7.02 28.17
C GLY A 231 -13.40 8.41 28.65
N GLY A 232 -13.05 8.57 29.95
CA GLY A 232 -12.70 9.89 30.50
C GLY A 232 -13.89 10.86 30.55
N GLY A 233 -15.11 10.34 30.68
CA GLY A 233 -16.34 11.13 30.70
C GLY A 233 -16.94 11.40 29.32
N LEU A 234 -16.44 10.74 28.28
CA LEU A 234 -17.07 10.78 26.96
C LEU A 234 -18.38 9.99 26.96
N PRO A 235 -19.40 10.44 26.23
CA PRO A 235 -20.64 9.69 26.09
C PRO A 235 -20.35 8.36 25.36
N GLU A 236 -21.02 7.31 25.80
CA GLU A 236 -21.00 6.02 25.11
C GLU A 236 -21.70 6.17 23.76
N HIS A 237 -21.02 5.77 22.69
CA HIS A 237 -21.60 5.72 21.35
C HIS A 237 -22.09 4.31 21.08
N VAL A 238 -23.41 4.14 20.90
CA VAL A 238 -24.05 2.86 20.64
C VAL A 238 -24.79 2.95 19.31
N ARG A 239 -24.64 1.93 18.47
CA ARG A 239 -25.35 1.77 17.19
C ARG A 239 -26.02 0.39 17.15
N GLU A 240 -27.09 0.30 16.40
CA GLU A 240 -27.71 -0.99 16.13
C GLU A 240 -26.86 -1.83 15.18
N TRP A 241 -26.84 -3.15 15.37
CA TRP A 241 -26.19 -4.07 14.45
C TRP A 241 -26.87 -3.96 13.08
N PRO A 242 -26.11 -3.75 11.98
CA PRO A 242 -26.72 -3.30 10.71
C PRO A 242 -27.38 -4.43 9.90
N THR A 243 -27.37 -5.67 10.40
CA THR A 243 -27.96 -6.83 9.71
C THR A 243 -28.87 -7.63 10.64
N GLU A 244 -29.67 -8.53 10.04
CA GLU A 244 -30.57 -9.43 10.81
C GLU A 244 -29.80 -10.65 11.39
N ASP A 245 -28.52 -10.83 11.05
CA ASP A 245 -27.72 -11.96 11.52
C ASP A 245 -27.34 -11.78 13.00
N ASP A 246 -27.18 -12.91 13.70
CA ASP A 246 -26.73 -12.90 15.10
C ASP A 246 -25.24 -12.47 15.18
N PRO A 247 -24.92 -11.31 15.79
CA PRO A 247 -23.54 -10.85 15.94
C PRO A 247 -22.63 -11.86 16.66
N ALA A 248 -23.17 -12.63 17.61
CA ALA A 248 -22.41 -13.64 18.35
C ALA A 248 -22.03 -14.86 17.49
N ALA A 249 -22.70 -15.04 16.34
CA ALA A 249 -22.40 -16.11 15.38
C ALA A 249 -21.64 -15.58 14.14
N PHE A 250 -21.27 -14.30 14.12
CA PHE A 250 -20.56 -13.68 13.00
C PHE A 250 -19.18 -14.33 12.78
N GLY A 251 -18.89 -14.76 11.56
CA GLY A 251 -17.57 -15.31 11.18
C GLY A 251 -17.15 -16.52 12.04
N ASP A 252 -15.83 -16.75 12.08
CA ASP A 252 -15.20 -17.81 12.85
C ASP A 252 -14.47 -17.26 14.08
N GLU A 253 -14.29 -18.09 15.12
CA GLU A 253 -13.53 -17.69 16.30
C GLU A 253 -12.07 -17.50 15.96
N GLU A 254 -11.55 -16.33 16.28
CA GLU A 254 -10.16 -15.96 16.03
C GLU A 254 -9.28 -16.29 17.24
N VAL A 255 -8.51 -17.36 17.11
CA VAL A 255 -7.72 -17.93 18.23
C VAL A 255 -6.60 -16.98 18.69
N PHE A 256 -6.10 -16.12 17.80
CA PHE A 256 -4.97 -15.24 18.12
C PHE A 256 -5.29 -14.20 19.20
N PHE A 257 -6.52 -13.69 19.25
CA PHE A 257 -6.93 -12.74 20.28
C PHE A 257 -7.14 -13.41 21.64
N GLY A 258 -7.58 -14.68 21.65
CA GLY A 258 -7.76 -15.47 22.87
C GLY A 258 -8.86 -14.95 23.82
N ASP A 259 -9.71 -14.05 23.35
CA ASP A 259 -10.74 -13.34 24.14
C ASP A 259 -12.15 -13.56 23.59
N GLY A 260 -12.34 -14.55 22.72
CA GLY A 260 -13.59 -14.84 22.05
C GLY A 260 -13.91 -13.93 20.86
N THR A 261 -12.93 -13.12 20.40
CA THR A 261 -13.06 -12.34 19.17
C THR A 261 -13.28 -13.26 17.98
N ARG A 262 -14.22 -12.90 17.13
CA ARG A 262 -14.57 -13.61 15.90
C ARG A 262 -14.16 -12.77 14.70
N CYS A 263 -13.72 -13.40 13.62
CA CYS A 263 -13.38 -12.74 12.38
C CYS A 263 -14.28 -13.22 11.26
N GLY A 264 -14.74 -12.30 10.46
CA GLY A 264 -15.50 -12.56 9.23
C GLY A 264 -15.22 -11.51 8.19
N VAL A 265 -15.51 -11.84 6.93
CA VAL A 265 -15.38 -10.94 5.80
C VAL A 265 -16.75 -10.54 5.31
N VAL A 266 -16.94 -9.28 5.02
CA VAL A 266 -18.12 -8.69 4.39
C VAL A 266 -17.72 -8.06 3.07
N ASP A 267 -18.50 -8.34 2.02
CA ASP A 267 -18.28 -7.82 0.67
C ASP A 267 -19.62 -7.47 -0.02
N GLY A 268 -19.55 -6.98 -1.24
CA GLY A 268 -20.74 -6.62 -2.03
C GLY A 268 -21.67 -5.65 -1.30
N GLU A 269 -22.97 -5.89 -1.30
CA GLU A 269 -23.97 -5.03 -0.65
C GLU A 269 -23.76 -4.99 0.87
N LEU A 270 -23.37 -6.11 1.47
CA LEU A 270 -23.09 -6.18 2.90
C LEU A 270 -21.82 -5.37 3.25
N GLY A 271 -20.78 -5.49 2.42
CA GLY A 271 -19.57 -4.68 2.55
C GLY A 271 -19.84 -3.19 2.48
N ALA A 272 -20.66 -2.75 1.51
CA ALA A 272 -21.06 -1.36 1.38
C ALA A 272 -21.86 -0.84 2.60
N THR A 273 -22.78 -1.66 3.13
CA THR A 273 -23.53 -1.34 4.35
C THR A 273 -22.59 -1.13 5.53
N TRP A 274 -21.67 -2.07 5.75
CA TRP A 274 -20.71 -1.95 6.83
C TRP A 274 -19.72 -0.79 6.64
N PHE A 275 -19.35 -0.50 5.40
CA PHE A 275 -18.49 0.66 5.12
C PHE A 275 -19.17 1.98 5.50
N GLU A 276 -20.44 2.15 5.16
CA GLU A 276 -21.24 3.33 5.53
C GLU A 276 -21.35 3.46 7.06
N GLU A 277 -21.73 2.36 7.74
CA GLU A 277 -21.88 2.33 9.19
C GLU A 277 -20.58 2.61 9.94
N MET A 278 -19.48 1.97 9.53
CA MET A 278 -18.18 2.17 10.14
C MET A 278 -17.59 3.57 9.83
N SER A 279 -17.91 4.15 8.68
CA SER A 279 -17.50 5.52 8.33
C SER A 279 -18.17 6.57 9.24
N ALA A 280 -19.35 6.27 9.76
CA ALA A 280 -20.07 7.11 10.71
C ALA A 280 -19.78 6.76 12.19
N ALA A 281 -18.96 5.74 12.44
CA ALA A 281 -18.61 5.25 13.76
C ALA A 281 -17.24 5.77 14.23
N THR A 282 -16.98 5.61 15.52
CA THR A 282 -15.67 5.85 16.13
C THR A 282 -15.07 4.53 16.61
N GLN A 283 -13.79 4.51 16.90
CA GLN A 283 -13.09 3.35 17.48
C GLN A 283 -13.66 2.88 18.82
N MET A 284 -14.51 3.67 19.47
CA MET A 284 -15.19 3.33 20.74
C MET A 284 -16.68 3.04 20.55
N THR A 285 -17.18 2.99 19.34
CA THR A 285 -18.57 2.66 19.08
C THR A 285 -18.87 1.21 19.45
N LEU A 286 -19.89 1.01 20.26
CA LEU A 286 -20.46 -0.31 20.56
C LEU A 286 -21.66 -0.58 19.66
N TRP A 287 -21.83 -1.84 19.33
CA TRP A 287 -22.95 -2.31 18.49
C TRP A 287 -23.87 -3.15 19.35
N THR A 288 -25.19 -2.99 19.16
CA THR A 288 -26.20 -3.75 19.92
C THR A 288 -27.09 -4.53 18.99
N ASP A 289 -27.52 -5.69 19.46
CA ASP A 289 -28.60 -6.43 18.85
C ASP A 289 -29.97 -6.13 19.53
N ASP A 290 -31.03 -6.76 19.04
CA ASP A 290 -32.38 -6.62 19.60
C ASP A 290 -32.53 -7.13 21.06
N GLY A 291 -31.49 -7.80 21.57
CA GLY A 291 -31.48 -8.41 22.92
C GLY A 291 -30.68 -7.66 23.95
N ASP A 292 -30.29 -6.40 23.69
CA ASP A 292 -29.42 -5.57 24.53
C ASP A 292 -27.99 -6.12 24.72
N ARG A 293 -27.55 -7.12 23.92
CA ARG A 293 -26.13 -7.53 23.90
C ARG A 293 -25.29 -6.43 23.28
N ARG A 294 -24.03 -6.32 23.71
CA ARG A 294 -23.09 -5.30 23.25
C ARG A 294 -21.85 -5.94 22.61
N PHE A 295 -21.49 -5.42 21.46
CA PHE A 295 -20.36 -5.91 20.68
C PHE A 295 -19.38 -4.79 20.38
N SER A 296 -18.10 -5.08 20.53
CA SER A 296 -17.02 -4.28 19.99
C SER A 296 -16.73 -4.78 18.57
N VAL A 297 -16.63 -3.86 17.62
CA VAL A 297 -16.29 -4.19 16.23
C VAL A 297 -15.08 -3.38 15.81
N VAL A 298 -14.06 -4.06 15.35
CA VAL A 298 -12.89 -3.45 14.72
C VAL A 298 -12.89 -3.86 13.27
N ALA A 299 -12.84 -2.90 12.35
CA ALA A 299 -12.88 -3.15 10.92
C ALA A 299 -11.55 -2.85 10.26
N ARG A 300 -11.20 -3.67 9.27
CA ARG A 300 -10.04 -3.47 8.40
C ARG A 300 -10.48 -3.55 6.94
N PRO A 301 -10.32 -2.49 6.15
CA PRO A 301 -10.45 -2.56 4.70
C PRO A 301 -9.55 -3.66 4.11
N VAL A 302 -10.06 -4.41 3.15
CA VAL A 302 -9.28 -5.34 2.34
C VAL A 302 -8.83 -4.61 1.08
N LEU A 303 -7.53 -4.59 0.81
CA LEU A 303 -7.00 -3.96 -0.37
C LEU A 303 -7.07 -4.91 -1.58
N PRO A 304 -7.12 -4.42 -2.83
CA PRO A 304 -7.43 -5.23 -4.01
C PRO A 304 -6.47 -6.40 -4.28
N HIS A 305 -5.21 -6.29 -3.83
CA HIS A 305 -4.19 -7.33 -3.98
C HIS A 305 -4.17 -8.36 -2.85
N GLU A 306 -4.97 -8.14 -1.79
CA GLU A 306 -4.97 -9.00 -0.61
C GLU A 306 -5.97 -10.14 -0.72
N ASP A 307 -5.65 -11.28 -0.09
CA ASP A 307 -6.64 -12.31 0.18
C ASP A 307 -7.69 -11.76 1.16
N PRO A 308 -8.98 -11.78 0.81
CA PRO A 308 -10.02 -11.27 1.71
C PRO A 308 -10.22 -12.12 2.97
N ALA A 309 -9.76 -13.38 3.00
CA ALA A 309 -9.92 -14.27 4.15
C ALA A 309 -9.37 -13.66 5.46
N CYS A 310 -9.95 -14.07 6.57
CA CYS A 310 -9.35 -13.79 7.88
C CYS A 310 -7.96 -14.42 7.95
N PRO A 311 -6.91 -13.67 8.33
CA PRO A 311 -5.56 -14.20 8.34
C PRO A 311 -5.46 -15.32 9.37
N GLU A 312 -4.89 -16.46 8.98
CA GLU A 312 -4.34 -17.41 9.94
C GLU A 312 -3.08 -16.76 10.55
N LEU A 313 -3.26 -16.02 11.63
CA LEU A 313 -2.12 -15.44 12.34
C LEU A 313 -1.27 -16.60 12.84
N ALA A 314 -0.17 -16.87 12.14
CA ALA A 314 0.78 -17.89 12.51
C ALA A 314 1.15 -17.69 13.99
N GLY A 315 0.87 -18.68 14.82
CA GLY A 315 1.02 -18.60 16.25
C GLY A 315 2.37 -18.00 16.61
N ALA A 316 2.33 -16.98 17.47
CA ALA A 316 3.52 -16.51 18.16
C ALA A 316 4.09 -17.70 18.94
N ALA A 317 5.18 -18.30 18.41
CA ALA A 317 5.94 -19.37 19.06
C ALA A 317 6.96 -18.76 20.01
#